data_1b6374709ec7fccadb3796c7cb9661af
#
_entry.id   1b6374709ec7fccadb3796c7cb9661af
#
_cell.length_a   1.000
_cell.length_b   1.000
_cell.length_c   1.000
_cell.angle_alpha   90.00
_cell.angle_beta   90.00
_cell.angle_gamma   90.00
#
_symmetry.space_group_name_H-M   'P 1'
#
loop_
_entity.id
_entity.type
_entity.pdbx_description
1 polymer ?
#
loop_
_entity_poly.entity_id
_entity_poly.type
_entity_poly.pdbx_seq_one_letter_code
_entity_poly.pdbx_strand_id
1 'polypeptide(L)'
;MAVRYLRLHGYTVRERNWRSGHMEIDIIATNLSTVAFVEVKARTYTKDTLDIAPPPGNAVKSEKQRLTRKAAKEYLRQKPTKKQPRMDVIEVWLVRNDKTDRTKVAKINHIKAAY
;
A
#
# COMPACT_ATOMS: atom_id res chain seq x y z
N MET A 1 2.90 -6.90 -7.29
CA MET A 1 4.04 -6.34 -6.53
C MET A 1 3.73 -6.23 -5.04
N ALA A 2 2.91 -5.27 -4.65
CA ALA A 2 2.56 -5.13 -3.24
C ALA A 2 1.80 -6.34 -2.68
N VAL A 3 0.88 -6.91 -3.45
CA VAL A 3 0.15 -8.12 -3.06
C VAL A 3 1.11 -9.29 -2.84
N ARG A 4 2.04 -9.50 -3.76
CA ARG A 4 3.04 -10.57 -3.64
C ARG A 4 3.92 -10.35 -2.42
N TYR A 5 4.38 -9.12 -2.22
CA TYR A 5 5.16 -8.75 -1.04
C TYR A 5 4.41 -9.12 0.25
N LEU A 6 3.14 -8.72 0.37
CA LEU A 6 2.33 -8.99 1.54
C LEU A 6 2.16 -10.49 1.78
N ARG A 7 1.88 -11.26 0.73
CA ARG A 7 1.75 -12.72 0.84
C ARG A 7 3.04 -13.37 1.31
N LEU A 8 4.19 -12.92 0.81
CA LEU A 8 5.49 -13.43 1.23
C LEU A 8 5.83 -13.07 2.67
N HIS A 9 5.20 -12.03 3.23
CA HIS A 9 5.42 -11.58 4.60
C HIS A 9 4.29 -11.99 5.57
N GLY A 10 3.54 -13.03 5.21
CA GLY A 10 2.59 -13.66 6.12
C GLY A 10 1.19 -13.04 6.14
N TYR A 11 0.87 -12.18 5.17
CA TYR A 11 -0.47 -11.60 5.08
C TYR A 11 -1.35 -12.37 4.11
N THR A 12 -2.64 -12.45 4.45
CA THR A 12 -3.67 -12.88 3.53
C THR A 12 -4.33 -11.63 2.95
N VAL A 13 -4.33 -11.52 1.62
CA VAL A 13 -4.98 -10.39 0.96
C VAL A 13 -6.49 -10.66 0.90
N ARG A 14 -7.26 -9.83 1.59
CA ARG A 14 -8.72 -9.98 1.71
C ARG A 14 -9.46 -9.26 0.61
N GLU A 15 -9.03 -8.03 0.30
CA GLU A 15 -9.67 -7.17 -0.69
C GLU A 15 -8.62 -6.42 -1.48
N ARG A 16 -8.94 -6.10 -2.72
CA ARG A 16 -8.14 -5.22 -3.59
C ARG A 16 -9.06 -4.17 -4.17
N ASN A 17 -8.61 -2.92 -4.17
CA ASN A 17 -9.38 -1.78 -4.70
C ASN A 17 -10.79 -1.73 -4.09
N TRP A 18 -10.85 -1.86 -2.77
CA TRP A 18 -12.13 -1.84 -2.05
C TRP A 18 -12.65 -0.42 -1.93
N ARG A 19 -13.93 -0.24 -2.19
CA ARG A 19 -14.54 1.09 -2.22
C ARG A 19 -15.58 1.27 -1.12
N SER A 20 -15.59 2.49 -0.57
CA SER A 20 -16.65 2.99 0.29
C SER A 20 -16.94 4.43 -0.12
N GLY A 21 -18.13 4.67 -0.71
CA GLY A 21 -18.45 5.97 -1.29
C GLY A 21 -17.47 6.34 -2.39
N HIS A 22 -16.81 7.48 -2.24
CA HIS A 22 -15.80 7.96 -3.19
C HIS A 22 -14.39 7.53 -2.81
N MET A 23 -14.23 6.84 -1.68
CA MET A 23 -12.92 6.44 -1.20
C MET A 23 -12.59 5.01 -1.60
N GLU A 24 -11.35 4.79 -2.03
CA GLU A 24 -10.83 3.48 -2.38
C GLU A 24 -9.64 3.14 -1.50
N ILE A 25 -9.62 1.89 -1.00
CA ILE A 25 -8.47 1.35 -0.29
C ILE A 25 -7.81 0.34 -1.22
N ASP A 26 -6.52 0.53 -1.49
CA ASP A 26 -5.80 -0.27 -2.48
C ASP A 26 -5.75 -1.75 -2.11
N ILE A 27 -5.41 -2.06 -0.86
CA ILE A 27 -5.32 -3.43 -0.38
C ILE A 27 -5.80 -3.49 1.07
N ILE A 28 -6.59 -4.51 1.38
CA ILE A 28 -6.91 -4.88 2.76
C ILE A 28 -6.35 -6.28 2.99
N ALA A 29 -5.44 -6.38 3.94
CA ALA A 29 -4.72 -7.63 4.21
C ALA A 29 -4.69 -7.93 5.70
N THR A 30 -4.69 -9.21 6.05
CA THR A 30 -4.70 -9.64 7.45
C THR A 30 -3.56 -10.61 7.74
N ASN A 31 -3.06 -10.55 8.96
CA ASN A 31 -2.25 -11.61 9.55
C ASN A 31 -2.94 -12.09 10.84
N LEU A 32 -2.20 -12.77 11.73
CA LEU A 32 -2.81 -13.32 12.95
C LEU A 32 -3.40 -12.26 13.87
N SER A 33 -2.80 -11.07 13.91
CA SER A 33 -3.15 -10.03 14.89
C SER A 33 -3.67 -8.73 14.29
N THR A 34 -3.51 -8.53 12.99
CA THR A 34 -3.70 -7.22 12.37
C THR A 34 -4.59 -7.30 11.14
N VAL A 35 -5.42 -6.28 10.95
CA VAL A 35 -6.03 -5.96 9.67
C VAL A 35 -5.39 -4.67 9.16
N ALA A 36 -4.63 -4.78 8.07
CA ALA A 36 -3.88 -3.67 7.49
C ALA A 36 -4.64 -3.09 6.30
N PHE A 37 -4.87 -1.78 6.36
CA PHE A 37 -5.44 -1.01 5.25
C PHE A 37 -4.29 -0.31 4.56
N VAL A 38 -3.96 -0.76 3.35
CA VAL A 38 -2.69 -0.43 2.70
C VAL A 38 -2.93 0.49 1.52
N GLU A 39 -2.20 1.61 1.50
CA GLU A 39 -2.07 2.46 0.33
C GLU A 39 -0.76 2.14 -0.36
N VAL A 40 -0.81 1.94 -1.68
CA VAL A 40 0.37 1.66 -2.49
C VAL A 40 0.80 2.93 -3.21
N LYS A 41 2.04 3.33 -2.99
CA LYS A 41 2.68 4.45 -3.67
C LYS A 41 3.78 3.90 -4.55
N ALA A 42 3.65 4.05 -5.86
CA ALA A 42 4.62 3.52 -6.80
C ALA A 42 5.09 4.62 -7.75
N ARG A 43 6.36 4.57 -8.12
CA ARG A 43 6.93 5.45 -9.11
C ARG A 43 7.99 4.71 -9.92
N THR A 44 8.03 5.02 -11.21
CA THR A 44 9.01 4.44 -12.12
C THR A 44 10.14 5.42 -12.35
N TYR A 45 11.37 4.92 -12.23
CA TYR A 45 12.60 5.68 -12.48
C TYR A 45 13.39 5.01 -13.60
N THR A 46 14.30 5.76 -14.22
CA THR A 46 15.33 5.18 -15.06
C THR A 46 16.49 4.71 -14.18
N LYS A 47 17.31 3.81 -14.68
CA LYS A 47 18.47 3.31 -13.95
C LYS A 47 19.40 4.42 -13.46
N ASP A 48 19.55 5.48 -14.28
CA ASP A 48 20.47 6.58 -13.99
C ASP A 48 19.95 7.51 -12.87
N THR A 49 18.65 7.52 -12.63
CA THR A 49 18.04 8.46 -11.68
C THR A 49 17.58 7.80 -10.38
N LEU A 50 17.63 6.46 -10.28
CA LEU A 50 17.08 5.75 -9.13
C LEU A 50 17.75 6.14 -7.82
N ASP A 51 19.09 6.27 -7.82
CA ASP A 51 19.86 6.51 -6.59
C ASP A 51 19.67 7.93 -6.03
N ILE A 52 19.24 8.86 -6.87
CA ILE A 52 19.06 10.27 -6.49
C ILE A 52 17.58 10.68 -6.47
N ALA A 53 16.69 9.77 -6.86
CA ALA A 53 15.27 10.07 -6.91
C ALA A 53 14.68 10.12 -5.50
N PRO A 54 13.72 11.01 -5.24
CA PRO A 54 13.01 11.02 -3.97
C PRO A 54 12.14 9.77 -3.83
N PRO A 55 11.73 9.41 -2.59
CA PRO A 55 10.80 8.31 -2.39
C PRO A 55 9.52 8.48 -3.24
N PRO A 56 8.90 7.38 -3.70
CA PRO A 56 7.71 7.45 -4.57
C PRO A 56 6.48 8.03 -3.89
N GLY A 57 6.47 8.12 -2.59
CA GLY A 57 5.38 8.75 -1.86
C GLY A 57 5.89 9.43 -0.62
N ASN A 58 5.41 10.64 -0.38
CA ASN A 58 5.57 11.31 0.89
C ASN A 58 4.44 10.84 1.82
N ALA A 59 4.39 11.42 3.01
CA ALA A 59 3.29 11.15 3.93
C ALA A 59 1.94 11.37 3.25
N VAL A 60 0.97 10.53 3.56
CA VAL A 60 -0.40 10.68 3.09
C VAL A 60 -0.96 11.98 3.65
N LYS A 61 -1.61 12.80 2.82
CA LYS A 61 -2.18 14.07 3.25
C LYS A 61 -3.29 13.86 4.29
N SER A 62 -3.42 14.81 5.22
CA SER A 62 -4.37 14.72 6.35
C SER A 62 -5.80 14.43 5.92
N GLU A 63 -6.28 15.08 4.86
CA GLU A 63 -7.63 14.84 4.36
C GLU A 63 -7.80 13.40 3.86
N LYS A 64 -6.81 12.90 3.14
CA LYS A 64 -6.84 11.52 2.65
C LYS A 64 -6.76 10.53 3.81
N GLN A 65 -5.96 10.83 4.85
CA GLN A 65 -5.91 10.01 6.05
C GLN A 65 -7.29 9.90 6.71
N ARG A 66 -7.97 11.03 6.86
CA ARG A 66 -9.30 11.06 7.46
C ARG A 66 -10.29 10.22 6.66
N LEU A 67 -10.31 10.38 5.34
CA LEU A 67 -11.21 9.64 4.45
C LEU A 67 -10.89 8.16 4.43
N THR A 68 -9.61 7.80 4.44
CA THR A 68 -9.20 6.39 4.47
C THR A 68 -9.58 5.73 5.79
N ARG A 69 -9.42 6.42 6.91
CA ARG A 69 -9.87 5.92 8.21
C ARG A 69 -11.38 5.72 8.25
N LYS A 70 -12.13 6.63 7.65
CA LYS A 70 -13.59 6.50 7.55
C LYS A 70 -13.97 5.26 6.73
N ALA A 71 -13.32 5.04 5.60
CA ALA A 71 -13.54 3.85 4.78
C ALA A 71 -13.16 2.57 5.53
N ALA A 72 -12.06 2.58 6.28
CA ALA A 72 -11.65 1.45 7.09
C ALA A 72 -12.67 1.10 8.17
N LYS A 73 -13.23 2.10 8.82
CA LYS A 73 -14.32 1.90 9.82
C LYS A 73 -15.53 1.26 9.17
N GLU A 74 -15.89 1.67 7.96
CA GLU A 74 -17.01 1.09 7.24
C GLU A 74 -16.75 -0.37 6.89
N TYR A 75 -15.52 -0.70 6.46
CA TYR A 75 -15.14 -2.08 6.21
C TYR A 75 -15.28 -2.94 7.47
N LEU A 76 -14.79 -2.43 8.61
CA LEU A 76 -14.85 -3.14 9.88
C LEU A 76 -16.29 -3.29 10.41
N ARG A 77 -17.16 -2.35 10.07
CA ARG A 77 -18.60 -2.46 10.38
C ARG A 77 -19.22 -3.62 9.60
N GLN A 78 -18.88 -3.75 8.34
CA GLN A 78 -19.39 -4.83 7.48
C GLN A 78 -18.77 -6.18 7.80
N LYS A 79 -17.50 -6.18 8.18
CA LYS A 79 -16.73 -7.40 8.47
C LYS A 79 -16.02 -7.25 9.82
N PRO A 80 -16.76 -7.42 10.93
CA PRO A 80 -16.19 -7.26 12.26
C PRO A 80 -15.07 -8.26 12.53
N THR A 81 -14.05 -7.82 13.25
CA THR A 81 -12.92 -8.65 13.63
C THR A 81 -12.35 -8.18 14.96
N LYS A 82 -11.70 -9.08 15.68
CA LYS A 82 -10.97 -8.77 16.91
C LYS A 82 -9.52 -8.32 16.60
N LYS A 83 -9.09 -8.42 15.36
CA LYS A 83 -7.74 -8.01 14.95
C LYS A 83 -7.60 -6.48 15.03
N GLN A 84 -6.38 -6.03 15.28
CA GLN A 84 -6.09 -4.59 15.38
C GLN A 84 -6.03 -3.97 13.99
N PRO A 85 -6.81 -2.90 13.75
CA PRO A 85 -6.69 -2.16 12.49
C PRO A 85 -5.38 -1.37 12.47
N ARG A 86 -4.77 -1.30 11.30
CA ARG A 86 -3.53 -0.57 11.10
C ARG A 86 -3.54 0.05 9.71
N MET A 87 -3.11 1.33 9.62
CA MET A 87 -3.03 2.06 8.37
C MET A 87 -1.60 2.02 7.87
N ASP A 88 -1.38 1.36 6.74
CA ASP A 88 -0.05 1.14 6.19
C ASP A 88 0.14 1.82 4.83
N VAL A 89 1.38 2.12 4.50
CA VAL A 89 1.78 2.57 3.17
C VAL A 89 2.86 1.62 2.66
N ILE A 90 2.73 1.15 1.44
CA ILE A 90 3.79 0.41 0.76
C ILE A 90 4.29 1.28 -0.38
N GLU A 91 5.57 1.67 -0.29
CA GLU A 91 6.27 2.40 -1.32
C GLU A 91 6.99 1.42 -2.24
N VAL A 92 6.81 1.57 -3.55
CA VAL A 92 7.42 0.71 -4.55
C VAL A 92 8.25 1.56 -5.51
N TRP A 93 9.54 1.26 -5.59
CA TRP A 93 10.42 1.86 -6.60
C TRP A 93 10.54 0.90 -7.77
N LEU A 94 10.17 1.38 -8.95
CA LEU A 94 10.25 0.63 -10.19
C LEU A 94 11.33 1.22 -11.06
N VAL A 95 12.14 0.38 -11.69
CA VAL A 95 13.15 0.81 -12.65
C VAL A 95 12.81 0.29 -14.02
N ARG A 96 12.74 1.19 -14.99
CA ARG A 96 12.52 0.86 -16.38
C ARG A 96 13.85 0.75 -17.11
N ASN A 97 14.01 -0.31 -17.87
CA ASN A 97 15.14 -0.47 -18.77
C ASN A 97 14.77 0.14 -20.13
N ASP A 98 15.49 1.22 -20.51
CA ASP A 98 15.20 1.95 -21.75
C ASP A 98 15.43 1.11 -23.02
N LYS A 99 16.31 0.10 -22.95
CA LYS A 99 16.62 -0.74 -24.10
C LYS A 99 15.56 -1.81 -24.34
N THR A 100 14.98 -2.38 -23.29
CA THR A 100 14.03 -3.49 -23.38
C THR A 100 12.60 -3.06 -23.08
N ASP A 101 12.40 -1.83 -22.61
CA ASP A 101 11.13 -1.29 -22.12
C ASP A 101 10.50 -2.15 -21.00
N ARG A 102 11.32 -2.92 -20.30
CA ARG A 102 10.89 -3.73 -19.17
C ARG A 102 11.04 -2.96 -17.88
N THR A 103 10.09 -3.17 -16.98
CA THR A 103 10.08 -2.56 -15.67
C THR A 103 10.32 -3.63 -14.61
N LYS A 104 11.22 -3.35 -13.67
CA LYS A 104 11.51 -4.23 -12.54
C LYS A 104 11.30 -3.50 -11.24
N VAL A 105 10.91 -4.25 -10.20
CA VAL A 105 10.86 -3.72 -8.84
C VAL A 105 12.30 -3.60 -8.33
N ALA A 106 12.73 -2.38 -8.04
CA ALA A 106 14.04 -2.13 -7.48
C ALA A 106 14.04 -2.18 -5.96
N LYS A 107 12.95 -1.72 -5.34
CA LYS A 107 12.86 -1.65 -3.88
C LYS A 107 11.39 -1.59 -3.47
N ILE A 108 11.09 -2.18 -2.32
CA ILE A 108 9.80 -2.04 -1.63
C ILE A 108 10.08 -1.62 -0.20
N ASN A 109 9.34 -0.61 0.26
CA ASN A 109 9.39 -0.18 1.65
C ASN A 109 7.98 -0.22 2.23
N HIS A 110 7.79 -1.02 3.27
CA HIS A 110 6.51 -1.16 3.96
C HIS A 110 6.53 -0.32 5.23
N ILE A 111 5.75 0.74 5.25
CA ILE A 111 5.62 1.63 6.41
C ILE A 111 4.38 1.19 7.18
N LYS A 112 4.60 0.48 8.28
CA LYS A 112 3.52 0.03 9.16
C LYS A 112 3.08 1.17 10.07
N ALA A 113 1.78 1.25 10.32
CA ALA A 113 1.20 2.31 11.15
C ALA A 113 1.66 3.70 10.68
N ALA A 114 1.50 3.96 9.38
CA ALA A 114 1.98 5.19 8.76
C ALA A 114 1.22 6.43 9.27
N TYR A 115 -0.02 6.22 9.75
CA TYR A 115 -0.82 7.30 10.35
C TYR A 115 -1.95 6.78 11.23
#